data_d7ce836dfc0463ae4c51d4031df08c0b
#
_entry.id   d7ce836dfc0463ae4c51d4031df08c0b
#
_cell.length_a   1.000
_cell.length_b   1.000
_cell.length_c   1.000
_cell.angle_alpha   90.00
_cell.angle_beta   90.00
_cell.angle_gamma   90.00
#
_symmetry.space_group_name_H-M   'P 1'
#
loop_
_entity.id
_entity.type
_entity.pdbx_description
1 polymer ?
#
loop_
_entity_poly.entity_id
_entity_poly.type
_entity_poly.pdbx_seq_one_letter_code
_entity_poly.pdbx_strand_id
1 'polypeptide(L)'
;GYKRIAELSQDDKNWNHVAEWDHAARFFWNTVVNHRSVCIGGNSVREHFHPSDNFTSMLNDVQGPETCNTYNMLRLTKMLYQNSHNPNQTNEPDPNYVNYYERALYNHVLASQEPDKGGFVYFTPMRPGHYRVYSQPETSMWCCVGSGLENHTKYGEFIYAYRKDTLYVNLFIPSQLTWKEQGITLTQETCFPDDGKVTLRIDEAPKKKRTLMIRIPEWANQSKGYSVSINGKRKMFIMAKGNQYLPLSRKWKKGDVVTFHLPMKVSVEQIPDKKAVSYTHLT
;
A
#
# COMPACT_ATOMS: atom_id res chain seq x y z
N GLY A 1 15.63 -0.52 10.72
CA GLY A 1 16.94 -0.07 11.24
C GLY A 1 17.37 1.25 10.61
N TYR A 2 18.06 1.23 9.50
CA TYR A 2 18.68 2.41 8.87
C TYR A 2 17.73 3.61 8.69
N LYS A 3 16.50 3.38 8.19
CA LYS A 3 15.54 4.47 8.01
C LYS A 3 15.19 5.15 9.34
N ARG A 4 14.97 4.38 10.40
CA ARG A 4 14.67 4.93 11.73
C ARG A 4 15.86 5.69 12.32
N ILE A 5 17.07 5.21 12.10
CA ILE A 5 18.28 5.92 12.53
C ILE A 5 18.39 7.26 11.77
N ALA A 6 18.20 7.23 10.44
CA ALA A 6 18.22 8.46 9.63
C ALA A 6 17.19 9.51 10.11
N GLU A 7 15.98 9.08 10.49
CA GLU A 7 14.95 9.99 11.03
C GLU A 7 15.33 10.58 12.38
N LEU A 8 15.84 9.76 13.30
CA LEU A 8 16.25 10.21 14.65
C LEU A 8 17.47 11.12 14.62
N SER A 9 18.29 11.02 13.58
CA SER A 9 19.56 11.75 13.47
C SER A 9 19.45 13.05 12.67
N GLN A 10 18.26 13.40 12.15
CA GLN A 10 18.08 14.62 11.34
C GLN A 10 18.42 15.91 12.07
N ASP A 11 18.23 15.94 13.39
CA ASP A 11 18.51 17.11 14.23
C ASP A 11 19.92 17.09 14.84
N ASP A 12 20.67 15.99 14.67
CA ASP A 12 22.03 15.84 15.21
C ASP A 12 23.07 16.25 14.17
N LYS A 13 23.64 17.44 14.33
CA LYS A 13 24.66 17.99 13.43
C LYS A 13 25.96 17.17 13.35
N ASN A 14 26.17 16.23 14.26
CA ASN A 14 27.37 15.38 14.31
C ASN A 14 27.22 14.07 13.51
N TRP A 15 26.05 13.78 12.95
CA TRP A 15 25.80 12.55 12.23
C TRP A 15 25.99 12.71 10.73
N ASN A 16 27.21 12.41 10.27
CA ASN A 16 27.59 12.55 8.84
C ASN A 16 26.97 11.48 7.91
N HIS A 17 26.25 10.48 8.46
CA HIS A 17 25.80 9.30 7.71
C HIS A 17 24.30 9.21 7.45
N VAL A 18 23.52 10.27 7.77
CA VAL A 18 22.05 10.24 7.60
C VAL A 18 21.64 9.94 6.15
N ALA A 19 22.35 10.55 5.18
CA ALA A 19 22.09 10.34 3.76
C ALA A 19 22.42 8.90 3.32
N GLU A 20 23.48 8.32 3.85
CA GLU A 20 23.89 6.93 3.57
C GLU A 20 22.87 5.94 4.11
N TRP A 21 22.36 6.15 5.31
CA TRP A 21 21.33 5.28 5.91
C TRP A 21 19.99 5.39 5.21
N ASP A 22 19.58 6.57 4.78
CA ASP A 22 18.38 6.75 3.97
C ASP A 22 18.55 6.06 2.61
N HIS A 23 19.72 6.23 1.98
CA HIS A 23 20.06 5.54 0.72
C HIS A 23 20.03 4.02 0.90
N ALA A 24 20.65 3.48 1.94
CA ALA A 24 20.64 2.04 2.22
C ALA A 24 19.23 1.49 2.40
N ALA A 25 18.37 2.23 3.12
CA ALA A 25 16.97 1.83 3.33
C ALA A 25 16.17 1.82 2.01
N ARG A 26 16.36 2.82 1.15
CA ARG A 26 15.73 2.91 -0.19
C ARG A 26 16.26 1.84 -1.13
N PHE A 27 17.57 1.61 -1.14
CA PHE A 27 18.20 0.57 -1.95
C PHE A 27 17.66 -0.81 -1.56
N PHE A 28 17.59 -1.10 -0.25
CA PHE A 28 17.03 -2.35 0.24
C PHE A 28 15.58 -2.52 -0.20
N TRP A 29 14.74 -1.51 0.02
CA TRP A 29 13.33 -1.55 -0.38
C TRP A 29 13.18 -1.78 -1.89
N ASN A 30 13.90 -1.03 -2.70
CA ASN A 30 13.87 -1.14 -4.17
C ASN A 30 14.30 -2.54 -4.64
N THR A 31 15.38 -3.08 -4.05
CA THR A 31 15.87 -4.41 -4.37
C THR A 31 14.85 -5.49 -4.03
N VAL A 32 14.22 -5.41 -2.86
CA VAL A 32 13.23 -6.40 -2.42
C VAL A 32 11.96 -6.29 -3.26
N VAL A 33 11.40 -5.10 -3.40
CA VAL A 33 10.09 -4.91 -4.04
C VAL A 33 10.16 -5.15 -5.54
N ASN A 34 11.18 -4.62 -6.22
CA ASN A 34 11.23 -4.66 -7.69
C ASN A 34 11.97 -5.87 -8.26
N HIS A 35 12.78 -6.56 -7.44
CA HIS A 35 13.63 -7.64 -7.95
C HIS A 35 13.48 -8.98 -7.23
N ARG A 36 12.72 -9.05 -6.12
CA ARG A 36 12.58 -10.27 -5.33
C ARG A 36 11.15 -10.59 -4.92
N SER A 37 10.22 -9.68 -5.14
CA SER A 37 8.81 -9.89 -4.78
C SER A 37 8.04 -10.61 -5.87
N VAL A 38 7.05 -11.39 -5.46
CA VAL A 38 6.05 -12.02 -6.33
C VAL A 38 4.73 -11.24 -6.30
N CYS A 39 3.78 -11.62 -7.12
CA CYS A 39 2.50 -10.92 -7.32
C CYS A 39 1.71 -10.60 -6.04
N ILE A 40 1.85 -11.38 -4.98
CA ILE A 40 1.23 -11.12 -3.67
C ILE A 40 1.98 -10.08 -2.82
N GLY A 41 3.11 -9.55 -3.29
CA GLY A 41 3.97 -8.64 -2.53
C GLY A 41 4.92 -9.30 -1.54
N GLY A 42 4.89 -10.63 -1.43
CA GLY A 42 5.83 -11.41 -0.63
C GLY A 42 7.16 -11.66 -1.36
N ASN A 43 8.24 -11.96 -0.65
CA ASN A 43 9.60 -11.92 -1.22
C ASN A 43 10.64 -12.91 -0.67
N SER A 44 10.27 -13.78 0.25
CA SER A 44 11.21 -14.74 0.89
C SER A 44 10.84 -16.18 0.60
N VAL A 45 11.82 -17.06 0.71
CA VAL A 45 11.67 -18.52 0.69
C VAL A 45 12.42 -19.08 1.89
N ARG A 46 11.75 -19.87 2.74
CA ARG A 46 12.34 -20.39 3.98
C ARG A 46 13.01 -19.30 4.82
N GLU A 47 12.35 -18.14 4.95
CA GLU A 47 12.85 -16.95 5.67
C GLU A 47 14.06 -16.25 5.02
N HIS A 48 14.52 -16.69 3.86
CA HIS A 48 15.72 -16.17 3.20
C HIS A 48 15.38 -15.54 1.84
N PHE A 49 16.18 -14.59 1.41
CA PHE A 49 16.07 -14.07 0.07
C PHE A 49 16.64 -15.07 -0.95
N HIS A 50 15.86 -15.35 -1.99
CA HIS A 50 16.35 -16.05 -3.17
C HIS A 50 17.16 -15.10 -4.07
N PRO A 51 17.98 -15.59 -5.00
CA PRO A 51 18.61 -14.76 -6.02
C PRO A 51 17.59 -13.96 -6.83
N SER A 52 17.92 -12.72 -7.21
CA SER A 52 17.00 -11.85 -7.95
C SER A 52 16.73 -12.30 -9.39
N ASP A 53 17.55 -13.18 -9.91
CA ASP A 53 17.50 -13.75 -11.26
C ASP A 53 17.05 -15.22 -11.28
N ASN A 54 16.66 -15.79 -10.13
CA ASN A 54 16.19 -17.18 -10.03
C ASN A 54 15.05 -17.34 -9.02
N PHE A 55 13.85 -17.50 -9.54
CA PHE A 55 12.61 -17.70 -8.76
C PHE A 55 12.22 -19.18 -8.62
N THR A 56 13.08 -20.12 -9.01
CA THR A 56 12.76 -21.56 -9.00
C THR A 56 12.39 -22.04 -7.59
N SER A 57 13.12 -21.64 -6.57
CA SER A 57 12.79 -21.98 -5.18
C SER A 57 11.46 -21.37 -4.74
N MET A 58 11.18 -20.13 -5.11
CA MET A 58 9.92 -19.44 -4.81
C MET A 58 8.69 -20.20 -5.35
N LEU A 59 8.80 -20.79 -6.54
CA LEU A 59 7.70 -21.50 -7.19
C LEU A 59 7.54 -22.95 -6.73
N ASN A 60 8.64 -23.60 -6.33
CA ASN A 60 8.65 -25.04 -6.06
C ASN A 60 8.63 -25.39 -4.58
N ASP A 61 9.05 -24.47 -3.71
CA ASP A 61 9.09 -24.72 -2.29
C ASP A 61 7.70 -24.60 -1.64
N VAL A 62 7.47 -25.36 -0.59
CA VAL A 62 6.26 -25.28 0.24
C VAL A 62 6.34 -24.15 1.28
N GLN A 63 7.55 -23.66 1.57
CA GLN A 63 7.82 -22.54 2.47
C GLN A 63 8.10 -21.27 1.65
N GLY A 64 7.06 -20.74 1.04
CA GLY A 64 7.11 -19.50 0.25
C GLY A 64 7.26 -18.23 1.10
N PRO A 65 6.74 -17.09 0.64
CA PRO A 65 6.84 -15.83 1.36
C PRO A 65 6.35 -15.91 2.81
N GLU A 66 7.17 -15.38 3.70
CA GLU A 66 6.89 -15.29 5.13
C GLU A 66 6.05 -14.05 5.47
N THR A 67 5.01 -14.23 6.29
CA THR A 67 4.12 -13.12 6.68
C THR A 67 4.83 -12.04 7.49
N CYS A 68 5.74 -12.41 8.41
CA CYS A 68 6.54 -11.45 9.21
C CYS A 68 7.41 -10.56 8.32
N ASN A 69 8.01 -11.12 7.29
CA ASN A 69 8.83 -10.36 6.35
C ASN A 69 7.99 -9.29 5.66
N THR A 70 6.83 -9.66 5.12
CA THR A 70 5.92 -8.71 4.46
C THR A 70 5.41 -7.66 5.44
N TYR A 71 5.06 -8.03 6.67
CA TYR A 71 4.71 -7.06 7.72
C TYR A 71 5.81 -6.00 7.93
N ASN A 72 7.06 -6.42 8.04
CA ASN A 72 8.19 -5.49 8.19
C ASN A 72 8.44 -4.65 6.94
N MET A 73 8.22 -5.22 5.75
CA MET A 73 8.29 -4.45 4.50
C MET A 73 7.20 -3.37 4.43
N LEU A 74 5.99 -3.63 4.93
CA LEU A 74 4.94 -2.59 5.02
C LEU A 74 5.35 -1.46 5.98
N ARG A 75 5.97 -1.78 7.13
CA ARG A 75 6.49 -0.77 8.05
C ARG A 75 7.56 0.11 7.37
N LEU A 76 8.52 -0.50 6.70
CA LEU A 76 9.56 0.22 5.97
C LEU A 76 8.94 1.09 4.86
N THR A 77 8.01 0.55 4.10
CA THR A 77 7.32 1.25 3.01
C THR A 77 6.64 2.54 3.50
N LYS A 78 5.89 2.46 4.60
CA LYS A 78 5.25 3.64 5.20
C LYS A 78 6.27 4.69 5.63
N MET A 79 7.38 4.28 6.28
CA MET A 79 8.45 5.21 6.69
C MET A 79 9.13 5.88 5.48
N LEU A 80 9.35 5.14 4.39
CA LEU A 80 9.93 5.69 3.17
C LEU A 80 8.99 6.66 2.46
N TYR A 81 7.69 6.37 2.46
CA TYR A 81 6.67 7.25 1.91
C TYR A 81 6.69 8.64 2.57
N GLN A 82 6.81 8.71 3.89
CA GLN A 82 6.76 9.97 4.64
C GLN A 82 7.80 11.00 4.19
N ASN A 83 8.96 10.53 3.72
CA ASN A 83 10.07 11.36 3.25
C ASN A 83 10.33 11.19 1.74
N SER A 84 9.35 10.70 0.99
CA SER A 84 9.48 10.52 -0.45
C SER A 84 9.07 11.75 -1.23
N HIS A 85 9.55 11.81 -2.47
CA HIS A 85 9.10 12.77 -3.47
C HIS A 85 8.71 12.01 -4.74
N ASN A 86 7.52 12.32 -5.27
CA ASN A 86 7.08 11.75 -6.54
C ASN A 86 7.95 12.33 -7.69
N PRO A 87 8.62 11.49 -8.48
CA PRO A 87 9.44 11.98 -9.59
C PRO A 87 8.64 12.69 -10.68
N ASN A 88 7.31 12.42 -10.74
CA ASN A 88 6.41 13.04 -11.73
C ASN A 88 5.63 14.26 -11.20
N GLN A 89 5.65 14.50 -9.90
CA GLN A 89 4.94 15.60 -9.24
C GLN A 89 5.82 16.18 -8.13
N THR A 90 6.45 17.29 -8.39
CA THR A 90 7.28 18.01 -7.39
C THR A 90 6.43 18.34 -6.15
N ASN A 91 6.97 18.08 -4.98
CA ASN A 91 6.35 18.27 -3.66
C ASN A 91 5.30 17.26 -3.22
N GLU A 92 4.98 16.21 -4.03
CA GLU A 92 4.07 15.16 -3.61
C GLU A 92 4.84 13.91 -3.18
N PRO A 93 4.29 13.08 -2.26
CA PRO A 93 4.87 11.80 -1.93
C PRO A 93 4.84 10.84 -3.13
N ASP A 94 5.78 9.90 -3.16
CA ASP A 94 5.83 8.88 -4.22
C ASP A 94 4.75 7.80 -4.02
N PRO A 95 3.75 7.68 -4.91
CA PRO A 95 2.68 6.70 -4.80
C PRO A 95 3.13 5.26 -5.04
N ASN A 96 4.34 5.00 -5.55
CA ASN A 96 4.89 3.65 -5.69
C ASN A 96 4.94 2.90 -4.36
N TYR A 97 5.22 3.61 -3.26
CA TYR A 97 5.18 3.03 -1.93
C TYR A 97 3.77 2.56 -1.56
N VAL A 98 2.74 3.32 -1.94
CA VAL A 98 1.35 2.95 -1.65
C VAL A 98 0.89 1.79 -2.52
N ASN A 99 1.33 1.72 -3.78
CA ASN A 99 1.02 0.58 -4.68
C ASN A 99 1.54 -0.74 -4.10
N TYR A 100 2.81 -0.76 -3.66
CA TYR A 100 3.35 -1.95 -3.00
C TYR A 100 2.60 -2.26 -1.70
N TYR A 101 2.34 -1.24 -0.86
CA TYR A 101 1.62 -1.40 0.40
C TYR A 101 0.24 -2.02 0.18
N GLU A 102 -0.55 -1.47 -0.74
CA GLU A 102 -1.89 -1.99 -1.07
C GLU A 102 -1.84 -3.44 -1.56
N ARG A 103 -0.95 -3.75 -2.52
CA ARG A 103 -0.76 -5.10 -3.05
C ARG A 103 -0.45 -6.11 -1.93
N ALA A 104 0.54 -5.84 -1.13
CA ALA A 104 0.98 -6.73 -0.06
C ALA A 104 -0.04 -6.82 1.07
N LEU A 105 -0.74 -5.73 1.37
CA LEU A 105 -1.79 -5.70 2.39
C LEU A 105 -2.93 -6.64 2.05
N TYR A 106 -3.49 -6.56 0.85
CA TYR A 106 -4.63 -7.39 0.45
C TYR A 106 -4.22 -8.83 0.12
N ASN A 107 -3.17 -8.99 -0.70
CA ASN A 107 -2.86 -10.30 -1.28
C ASN A 107 -2.00 -11.20 -0.39
N HIS A 108 -1.31 -10.63 0.60
CA HIS A 108 -0.50 -11.41 1.53
C HIS A 108 -0.93 -11.24 2.99
N VAL A 109 -0.95 -10.02 3.53
CA VAL A 109 -1.22 -9.79 4.95
C VAL A 109 -2.65 -10.16 5.32
N LEU A 110 -3.66 -9.61 4.64
CA LEU A 110 -5.06 -9.95 4.86
C LEU A 110 -5.34 -11.42 4.53
N ALA A 111 -4.78 -11.90 3.41
CA ALA A 111 -4.94 -13.28 2.96
C ALA A 111 -4.21 -14.32 3.85
N SER A 112 -3.37 -13.90 4.80
CA SER A 112 -2.71 -14.79 5.76
C SER A 112 -3.59 -15.17 6.95
N GLN A 113 -4.71 -14.50 7.14
CA GLN A 113 -5.64 -14.77 8.22
C GLN A 113 -6.71 -15.80 7.79
N GLU A 114 -6.96 -16.76 8.64
CA GLU A 114 -8.07 -17.69 8.49
C GLU A 114 -9.36 -17.02 8.97
N PRO A 115 -10.38 -16.86 8.10
CA PRO A 115 -11.53 -16.01 8.41
C PRO A 115 -12.48 -16.60 9.47
N ASP A 116 -12.57 -17.94 9.55
CA ASP A 116 -13.58 -18.60 10.39
C ASP A 116 -13.07 -18.90 11.80
N LYS A 117 -11.79 -19.29 11.92
CA LYS A 117 -11.20 -19.76 13.18
C LYS A 117 -10.10 -18.85 13.74
N GLY A 118 -9.65 -17.86 12.96
CA GLY A 118 -8.70 -16.86 13.39
C GLY A 118 -7.24 -17.31 13.43
N GLY A 119 -6.88 -18.38 12.73
CA GLY A 119 -5.47 -18.80 12.57
C GLY A 119 -4.69 -17.91 11.61
N PHE A 120 -3.36 -17.94 11.70
CA PHE A 120 -2.44 -17.19 10.85
C PHE A 120 -1.51 -18.10 10.07
N VAL A 121 -1.15 -17.69 8.86
CA VAL A 121 -0.20 -18.41 8.00
C VAL A 121 1.22 -17.93 8.30
N TYR A 122 2.16 -18.89 8.43
CA TYR A 122 3.58 -18.59 8.48
C TYR A 122 4.12 -18.32 7.08
N PHE A 123 4.07 -19.36 6.22
CA PHE A 123 4.50 -19.31 4.83
C PHE A 123 3.32 -19.37 3.88
N THR A 124 3.31 -18.53 2.87
CA THR A 124 2.35 -18.59 1.77
C THR A 124 2.98 -19.28 0.57
N PRO A 125 2.68 -20.57 0.30
CA PRO A 125 3.25 -21.30 -0.83
C PRO A 125 2.83 -20.66 -2.15
N MET A 126 3.78 -20.45 -3.05
CA MET A 126 3.50 -20.06 -4.44
C MET A 126 3.43 -21.30 -5.36
N ARG A 127 3.69 -22.49 -4.83
CA ARG A 127 3.61 -23.76 -5.54
C ARG A 127 2.15 -24.08 -5.89
N PRO A 128 1.82 -24.31 -7.17
CA PRO A 128 0.47 -24.71 -7.56
C PRO A 128 -0.01 -25.99 -6.89
N GLY A 129 -1.28 -26.01 -6.51
CA GLY A 129 -1.89 -27.19 -5.87
C GLY A 129 -1.46 -27.46 -4.43
N HIS A 130 -0.74 -26.54 -3.80
CA HIS A 130 -0.40 -26.66 -2.39
C HIS A 130 -1.37 -25.86 -1.51
N TYR A 131 -1.48 -26.23 -0.23
CA TYR A 131 -2.39 -25.63 0.74
C TYR A 131 -1.66 -24.73 1.74
N ARG A 132 -2.40 -23.83 2.39
CA ARG A 132 -1.92 -23.03 3.51
C ARG A 132 -2.03 -23.80 4.82
N VAL A 133 -1.02 -23.64 5.68
CA VAL A 133 -1.05 -24.17 7.05
C VAL A 133 -1.31 -23.02 8.00
N TYR A 134 -2.42 -23.12 8.73
CA TYR A 134 -2.80 -22.11 9.72
C TYR A 134 -2.36 -22.50 11.13
N SER A 135 -2.04 -21.50 11.93
CA SER A 135 -1.70 -21.67 13.33
C SER A 135 -2.87 -22.21 14.14
N GLN A 136 -2.54 -22.95 15.21
CA GLN A 136 -3.51 -23.43 16.19
C GLN A 136 -3.38 -22.59 17.47
N PRO A 137 -4.49 -22.26 18.16
CA PRO A 137 -4.46 -21.34 19.30
C PRO A 137 -3.52 -21.74 20.43
N GLU A 138 -3.41 -23.05 20.71
CA GLU A 138 -2.71 -23.54 21.90
C GLU A 138 -1.29 -24.08 21.61
N THR A 139 -0.96 -24.35 20.34
CA THR A 139 0.26 -25.09 20.00
C THR A 139 1.19 -24.33 19.04
N SER A 140 0.74 -23.22 18.49
CA SER A 140 1.53 -22.46 17.49
C SER A 140 2.03 -21.15 18.10
N MET A 141 3.26 -21.16 18.62
CA MET A 141 3.96 -19.96 19.15
C MET A 141 4.93 -19.41 18.10
N TRP A 142 4.44 -19.19 16.89
CA TRP A 142 5.24 -18.69 15.78
C TRP A 142 5.39 -17.16 15.82
N CYS A 143 6.50 -16.63 15.31
CA CYS A 143 6.66 -15.18 15.10
C CYS A 143 5.53 -14.59 14.25
N CYS A 144 5.05 -15.34 13.24
CA CYS A 144 3.96 -14.93 12.37
C CYS A 144 2.57 -14.91 13.06
N VAL A 145 2.40 -15.55 14.21
CA VAL A 145 1.20 -15.35 15.06
C VAL A 145 1.27 -13.96 15.71
N GLY A 146 2.43 -13.57 16.23
CA GLY A 146 2.64 -12.24 16.79
C GLY A 146 2.44 -11.13 15.75
N SER A 147 3.08 -11.24 14.59
CA SER A 147 2.87 -10.27 13.51
C SER A 147 1.45 -10.34 12.94
N GLY A 148 0.80 -11.51 12.96
CA GLY A 148 -0.59 -11.67 12.58
C GLY A 148 -1.54 -10.83 13.43
N LEU A 149 -1.35 -10.82 14.75
CA LEU A 149 -2.08 -9.94 15.66
C LEU A 149 -1.80 -8.46 15.38
N GLU A 150 -0.55 -8.09 15.11
CA GLU A 150 -0.17 -6.73 14.75
C GLU A 150 -0.64 -6.30 13.36
N ASN A 151 -0.92 -7.24 12.44
CA ASN A 151 -1.40 -6.96 11.09
C ASN A 151 -2.69 -6.12 11.09
N HIS A 152 -3.54 -6.28 12.10
CA HIS A 152 -4.77 -5.50 12.25
C HIS A 152 -4.50 -3.99 12.31
N THR A 153 -3.33 -3.57 12.79
CA THR A 153 -2.95 -2.15 12.80
C THR A 153 -2.61 -1.64 11.39
N LYS A 154 -2.27 -2.53 10.46
CA LYS A 154 -1.87 -2.17 9.09
C LYS A 154 -3.06 -1.78 8.22
N TYR A 155 -4.25 -2.31 8.50
CA TYR A 155 -5.43 -2.05 7.68
C TYR A 155 -5.85 -0.58 7.74
N GLY A 156 -5.76 0.06 8.90
CA GLY A 156 -6.19 1.44 9.09
C GLY A 156 -5.08 2.50 9.00
N GLU A 157 -3.84 2.13 9.32
CA GLU A 157 -2.78 3.12 9.58
C GLU A 157 -2.31 3.92 8.37
N PHE A 158 -2.65 3.49 7.15
CA PHE A 158 -2.17 4.12 5.93
C PHE A 158 -3.29 4.46 4.92
N ILE A 159 -4.57 4.38 5.35
CA ILE A 159 -5.72 4.83 4.55
C ILE A 159 -5.53 6.30 4.19
N TYR A 160 -5.10 7.09 5.17
CA TYR A 160 -4.88 8.51 5.02
C TYR A 160 -3.45 8.90 5.42
N ALA A 161 -2.95 9.94 4.78
CA ALA A 161 -1.75 10.65 5.20
C ALA A 161 -2.00 12.16 5.09
N TYR A 162 -1.21 12.98 5.77
CA TYR A 162 -1.34 14.42 5.64
C TYR A 162 0.02 15.10 5.62
N ARG A 163 0.07 16.26 4.97
CA ARG A 163 1.22 17.14 4.96
C ARG A 163 0.73 18.58 4.95
N LYS A 164 0.99 19.32 6.02
CA LYS A 164 0.49 20.69 6.20
C LYS A 164 -1.04 20.76 6.13
N ASP A 165 -1.59 21.34 5.07
CA ASP A 165 -3.01 21.56 4.81
C ASP A 165 -3.60 20.59 3.74
N THR A 166 -2.84 19.59 3.36
CA THR A 166 -3.17 18.61 2.33
C THR A 166 -3.41 17.24 2.97
N LEU A 167 -4.54 16.62 2.63
CA LEU A 167 -4.91 15.27 3.00
C LEU A 167 -4.76 14.35 1.79
N TYR A 168 -4.01 13.26 1.95
CA TYR A 168 -3.84 12.20 0.95
C TYR A 168 -4.77 11.05 1.28
N VAL A 169 -5.55 10.60 0.30
CA VAL A 169 -6.37 9.39 0.36
C VAL A 169 -5.59 8.30 -0.36
N ASN A 170 -4.97 7.40 0.39
CA ASN A 170 -4.03 6.40 -0.10
C ASN A 170 -4.68 5.05 -0.39
N LEU A 171 -5.49 4.53 0.55
CA LEU A 171 -6.14 3.23 0.43
C LEU A 171 -7.66 3.40 0.38
N PHE A 172 -8.31 2.56 -0.41
CA PHE A 172 -9.76 2.63 -0.58
C PHE A 172 -10.44 1.60 0.31
N ILE A 173 -10.42 1.88 1.63
CA ILE A 173 -11.01 1.06 2.68
C ILE A 173 -12.13 1.86 3.33
N PRO A 174 -13.34 1.30 3.52
CA PRO A 174 -14.45 1.98 4.20
C PRO A 174 -14.02 2.48 5.57
N SER A 175 -14.14 3.79 5.81
CA SER A 175 -13.59 4.39 7.03
C SER A 175 -14.13 5.80 7.28
N GLN A 176 -13.98 6.26 8.52
CA GLN A 176 -14.17 7.65 8.88
C GLN A 176 -12.88 8.22 9.45
N LEU A 177 -12.45 9.35 8.92
CA LEU A 177 -11.33 10.13 9.42
C LEU A 177 -11.85 11.35 10.18
N THR A 178 -11.36 11.56 11.40
CA THR A 178 -11.51 12.83 12.12
C THR A 178 -10.14 13.47 12.31
N TRP A 179 -9.88 14.55 11.56
CA TRP A 179 -8.66 15.33 11.64
C TRP A 179 -8.93 16.64 12.41
N LYS A 180 -8.88 16.53 13.73
CA LYS A 180 -9.30 17.59 14.67
C LYS A 180 -8.55 18.92 14.46
N GLU A 181 -7.24 18.88 14.24
CA GLU A 181 -6.39 20.05 14.07
C GLU A 181 -6.76 20.87 12.84
N GLN A 182 -7.35 20.26 11.85
CA GLN A 182 -7.82 20.93 10.61
C GLN A 182 -9.33 21.12 10.56
N GLY A 183 -10.07 20.60 11.54
CA GLY A 183 -11.52 20.73 11.61
C GLY A 183 -12.23 20.04 10.44
N ILE A 184 -11.75 18.88 10.04
CA ILE A 184 -12.37 18.09 8.98
C ILE A 184 -12.71 16.68 9.48
N THR A 185 -13.95 16.26 9.23
CA THR A 185 -14.36 14.86 9.34
C THR A 185 -14.80 14.41 7.96
N LEU A 186 -14.26 13.26 7.51
CA LEU A 186 -14.48 12.70 6.18
C LEU A 186 -14.84 11.23 6.32
N THR A 187 -15.94 10.81 5.68
CA THR A 187 -16.32 9.40 5.55
C THR A 187 -16.00 8.91 4.14
N GLN A 188 -15.31 7.78 4.04
CA GLN A 188 -15.04 7.04 2.82
C GLN A 188 -15.95 5.82 2.75
N GLU A 189 -16.74 5.73 1.67
CA GLU A 189 -17.64 4.63 1.36
C GLU A 189 -17.18 3.96 0.06
N THR A 190 -16.97 2.66 0.10
CA THR A 190 -16.51 1.87 -1.05
C THR A 190 -16.74 0.38 -0.78
N CYS A 191 -16.89 -0.40 -1.85
CA CYS A 191 -16.85 -1.86 -1.83
C CYS A 191 -15.55 -2.41 -2.45
N PHE A 192 -14.49 -1.58 -2.51
CA PHE A 192 -13.20 -2.04 -3.02
C PHE A 192 -12.66 -3.21 -2.16
N PRO A 193 -12.16 -4.32 -2.74
CA PRO A 193 -11.79 -4.48 -4.15
C PRO A 193 -12.89 -5.05 -5.07
N ASP A 194 -14.12 -5.26 -4.60
CA ASP A 194 -15.19 -5.83 -5.43
C ASP A 194 -15.75 -4.84 -6.45
N ASP A 195 -15.71 -3.54 -6.14
CA ASP A 195 -16.12 -2.46 -7.04
C ASP A 195 -15.15 -1.28 -6.94
N GLY A 196 -14.80 -0.70 -8.08
CA GLY A 196 -13.92 0.47 -8.17
C GLY A 196 -14.56 1.82 -7.79
N LYS A 197 -15.82 1.85 -7.39
CA LYS A 197 -16.51 3.08 -6.97
C LYS A 197 -16.07 3.49 -5.56
N VAL A 198 -15.68 4.76 -5.43
CA VAL A 198 -15.32 5.38 -4.15
C VAL A 198 -16.10 6.67 -3.96
N THR A 199 -16.67 6.85 -2.79
CA THR A 199 -17.38 8.07 -2.38
C THR A 199 -16.73 8.62 -1.11
N LEU A 200 -16.35 9.90 -1.15
CA LEU A 200 -15.85 10.65 -0.01
C LEU A 200 -16.88 11.73 0.36
N ARG A 201 -17.38 11.69 1.60
CA ARG A 201 -18.34 12.67 2.11
C ARG A 201 -17.68 13.51 3.20
N ILE A 202 -17.82 14.82 3.11
CA ILE A 202 -17.36 15.76 4.14
C ILE A 202 -18.44 15.90 5.20
N ASP A 203 -18.23 15.29 6.36
CA ASP A 203 -19.18 15.32 7.49
C ASP A 203 -19.00 16.58 8.34
N GLU A 204 -17.75 17.05 8.48
CA GLU A 204 -17.40 18.34 9.06
C GLU A 204 -16.41 19.07 8.17
N ALA A 205 -16.64 20.33 7.93
CA ALA A 205 -15.86 21.11 6.97
C ALA A 205 -14.85 22.04 7.64
N PRO A 206 -13.63 22.13 7.10
CA PRO A 206 -12.61 23.03 7.60
C PRO A 206 -12.96 24.49 7.31
N LYS A 207 -12.54 25.42 8.21
CA LYS A 207 -12.75 26.85 8.01
C LYS A 207 -12.00 27.42 6.81
N LYS A 208 -10.84 26.85 6.50
CA LYS A 208 -9.95 27.29 5.41
C LYS A 208 -10.02 26.32 4.23
N LYS A 209 -9.55 26.80 3.07
CA LYS A 209 -9.34 25.95 1.88
C LYS A 209 -8.38 24.80 2.24
N ARG A 210 -8.72 23.58 1.78
CA ARG A 210 -7.91 22.36 1.95
C ARG A 210 -7.83 21.59 0.63
N THR A 211 -6.76 20.87 0.45
CA THR A 211 -6.56 20.01 -0.70
C THR A 211 -6.75 18.56 -0.29
N LEU A 212 -7.62 17.85 -1.00
CA LEU A 212 -7.68 16.39 -0.99
C LEU A 212 -6.88 15.89 -2.18
N MET A 213 -5.92 15.02 -1.93
CA MET A 213 -5.10 14.35 -2.93
C MET A 213 -5.57 12.90 -3.04
N ILE A 214 -6.26 12.58 -4.12
CA ILE A 214 -6.77 11.23 -4.36
C ILE A 214 -5.69 10.44 -5.10
N ARG A 215 -5.23 9.34 -4.53
CA ARG A 215 -4.30 8.45 -5.23
C ARG A 215 -4.99 7.83 -6.43
N ILE A 216 -4.32 7.86 -7.56
CA ILE A 216 -4.68 7.08 -8.74
C ILE A 216 -3.68 5.93 -8.82
N PRO A 217 -4.10 4.69 -8.47
CA PRO A 217 -3.23 3.54 -8.49
C PRO A 217 -2.63 3.25 -9.87
N GLU A 218 -1.49 2.59 -9.89
CA GLU A 218 -0.86 2.17 -11.14
C GLU A 218 -1.77 1.24 -11.97
N TRP A 219 -2.44 0.31 -11.31
CA TRP A 219 -3.36 -0.64 -11.94
C TRP A 219 -4.61 0.03 -12.54
N ALA A 220 -5.01 1.21 -12.05
CA ALA A 220 -6.14 1.97 -12.56
C ALA A 220 -5.79 2.87 -13.77
N ASN A 221 -4.65 2.65 -14.43
CA ASN A 221 -4.17 3.51 -15.49
C ASN A 221 -5.14 3.59 -16.68
N GLN A 222 -5.54 4.82 -17.04
CA GLN A 222 -6.40 5.12 -18.19
C GLN A 222 -5.79 6.22 -19.07
N SER A 223 -5.67 5.94 -20.36
CA SER A 223 -5.22 6.93 -21.36
C SER A 223 -6.21 8.09 -21.58
N LYS A 224 -7.49 7.89 -21.24
CA LYS A 224 -8.57 8.89 -21.44
C LYS A 224 -8.81 9.82 -20.26
N GLY A 225 -8.01 9.70 -19.19
CA GLY A 225 -8.18 10.50 -17.98
C GLY A 225 -9.24 9.94 -17.01
N TYR A 226 -9.39 10.62 -15.88
CA TYR A 226 -10.26 10.21 -14.78
C TYR A 226 -11.41 11.19 -14.59
N SER A 227 -12.60 10.65 -14.35
CA SER A 227 -13.79 11.43 -14.07
C SER A 227 -14.05 11.46 -12.57
N VAL A 228 -14.12 12.66 -12.02
CA VAL A 228 -14.52 12.89 -10.64
C VAL A 228 -15.78 13.73 -10.62
N SER A 229 -16.77 13.32 -9.84
CA SER A 229 -17.97 14.11 -9.56
C SER A 229 -17.85 14.79 -8.20
N ILE A 230 -18.14 16.07 -8.14
CA ILE A 230 -18.25 16.81 -6.89
C ILE A 230 -19.67 17.38 -6.82
N ASN A 231 -20.47 16.91 -5.85
CA ASN A 231 -21.88 17.27 -5.70
C ASN A 231 -22.69 17.09 -7.00
N GLY A 232 -22.49 15.95 -7.67
CA GLY A 232 -23.14 15.62 -8.93
C GLY A 232 -22.56 16.32 -10.17
N LYS A 233 -21.68 17.30 -10.01
CA LYS A 233 -21.03 17.99 -11.13
C LYS A 233 -19.75 17.25 -11.52
N ARG A 234 -19.76 16.68 -12.72
CA ARG A 234 -18.64 15.91 -13.27
C ARG A 234 -17.52 16.83 -13.74
N LYS A 235 -16.28 16.47 -13.40
CA LYS A 235 -15.05 17.08 -13.90
C LYS A 235 -14.13 15.99 -14.44
N MET A 236 -13.57 16.20 -15.62
CA MET A 236 -12.54 15.35 -16.20
C MET A 236 -11.14 15.85 -15.81
N PHE A 237 -10.29 14.93 -15.43
CA PHE A 237 -8.87 15.17 -15.18
C PHE A 237 -8.06 14.33 -16.17
N ILE A 238 -7.34 15.02 -17.04
CA ILE A 238 -6.41 14.36 -17.96
C ILE A 238 -5.07 14.25 -17.21
N MET A 239 -4.63 13.03 -16.99
CA MET A 239 -3.35 12.73 -16.36
C MET A 239 -2.52 11.94 -17.35
N ALA A 240 -1.29 12.35 -17.56
CA ALA A 240 -0.40 11.77 -18.57
C ALA A 240 -0.05 10.30 -18.29
N LYS A 241 -0.08 9.90 -17.02
CA LYS A 241 0.17 8.51 -16.57
C LYS A 241 -0.63 8.24 -15.29
N GLY A 242 -1.00 6.99 -15.04
CA GLY A 242 -1.41 6.53 -13.71
C GLY A 242 -0.30 6.70 -12.69
N ASN A 243 -0.53 6.25 -11.46
CA ASN A 243 0.43 6.34 -10.37
C ASN A 243 0.77 7.78 -9.98
N GLN A 244 -0.27 8.56 -9.70
CA GLN A 244 -0.17 9.98 -9.31
C GLN A 244 -1.25 10.32 -8.30
N TYR A 245 -1.15 11.51 -7.73
CA TYR A 245 -2.21 12.10 -6.93
C TYR A 245 -3.01 13.12 -7.74
N LEU A 246 -4.33 13.01 -7.65
CA LEU A 246 -5.28 13.93 -8.25
C LEU A 246 -5.67 15.00 -7.23
N PRO A 247 -5.33 16.29 -7.46
CA PRO A 247 -5.59 17.35 -6.52
C PRO A 247 -7.03 17.88 -6.62
N LEU A 248 -7.74 17.90 -5.50
CA LEU A 248 -9.04 18.52 -5.34
C LEU A 248 -8.95 19.63 -4.29
N SER A 249 -8.68 20.84 -4.73
CA SER A 249 -8.41 21.98 -3.85
C SER A 249 -9.58 22.97 -3.83
N ARG A 250 -10.27 23.11 -2.69
CA ARG A 250 -11.42 24.00 -2.52
C ARG A 250 -11.71 24.36 -1.06
N LYS A 251 -12.58 25.32 -0.85
CA LYS A 251 -13.22 25.54 0.44
C LYS A 251 -14.38 24.54 0.58
N TRP A 252 -14.13 23.46 1.29
CA TRP A 252 -15.10 22.38 1.51
C TRP A 252 -16.25 22.86 2.38
N LYS A 253 -17.43 22.24 2.18
CA LYS A 253 -18.62 22.45 3.00
C LYS A 253 -19.09 21.12 3.56
N LYS A 254 -19.74 21.15 4.72
CA LYS A 254 -20.46 20.00 5.26
C LYS A 254 -21.46 19.49 4.23
N GLY A 255 -21.46 18.19 3.99
CA GLY A 255 -22.29 17.53 2.99
C GLY A 255 -21.72 17.52 1.57
N ASP A 256 -20.52 18.13 1.32
CA ASP A 256 -19.86 17.95 0.04
C ASP A 256 -19.54 16.46 -0.20
N VAL A 257 -19.84 15.98 -1.40
CA VAL A 257 -19.61 14.59 -1.81
C VAL A 257 -18.73 14.55 -3.04
N VAL A 258 -17.64 13.78 -2.95
CA VAL A 258 -16.75 13.47 -4.07
C VAL A 258 -16.95 12.01 -4.44
N THR A 259 -17.26 11.72 -5.71
CA THR A 259 -17.41 10.35 -6.21
C THR A 259 -16.53 10.15 -7.43
N PHE A 260 -15.81 9.05 -7.47
CA PHE A 260 -15.00 8.63 -8.61
C PHE A 260 -15.05 7.12 -8.78
N HIS A 261 -14.61 6.64 -9.93
CA HIS A 261 -14.52 5.22 -10.24
C HIS A 261 -13.11 4.89 -10.75
N LEU A 262 -12.50 3.90 -10.13
CA LEU A 262 -11.20 3.35 -10.51
C LEU A 262 -11.45 2.09 -11.36
N PRO A 263 -11.07 2.10 -12.64
CA PRO A 263 -11.35 0.96 -13.53
C PRO A 263 -10.41 -0.19 -13.19
N MET A 264 -10.98 -1.28 -12.74
CA MET A 264 -10.26 -2.51 -12.50
C MET A 264 -10.13 -3.33 -13.79
N LYS A 265 -8.97 -3.96 -13.98
CA LYS A 265 -8.67 -4.80 -15.14
C LYS A 265 -7.93 -6.04 -14.68
N VAL A 266 -8.22 -7.15 -15.34
CA VAL A 266 -7.38 -8.34 -15.22
C VAL A 266 -6.07 -8.07 -15.97
N SER A 267 -4.95 -8.28 -15.31
CA SER A 267 -3.62 -8.17 -15.90
C SER A 267 -2.82 -9.44 -15.67
N VAL A 268 -1.85 -9.66 -16.55
CA VAL A 268 -0.91 -10.78 -16.45
C VAL A 268 0.45 -10.21 -16.10
N GLU A 269 1.02 -10.67 -15.01
CA GLU A 269 2.35 -10.29 -14.54
C GLU A 269 3.30 -11.48 -14.70
N GLN A 270 4.43 -11.25 -15.32
CA GLN A 270 5.41 -12.30 -15.58
C GLN A 270 6.55 -12.24 -14.58
N ILE A 271 6.94 -13.39 -14.04
CA ILE A 271 8.13 -13.48 -13.19
C ILE A 271 9.39 -13.17 -14.00
N PRO A 272 10.32 -12.37 -13.46
CA PRO A 272 11.47 -11.86 -14.22
C PRO A 272 12.35 -12.92 -14.89
N ASP A 273 12.52 -14.09 -14.25
CA ASP A 273 13.37 -15.19 -14.77
C ASP A 273 12.63 -16.26 -15.56
N LYS A 274 11.28 -16.20 -15.63
CA LYS A 274 10.42 -17.26 -16.24
C LYS A 274 9.49 -16.68 -17.29
N LYS A 275 9.92 -16.73 -18.55
CA LYS A 275 9.08 -16.26 -19.67
C LYS A 275 7.75 -17.00 -19.84
N ALA A 276 7.66 -18.24 -19.33
CA ALA A 276 6.49 -19.10 -19.48
C ALA A 276 5.50 -19.07 -18.30
N VAL A 277 5.85 -18.44 -17.17
CA VAL A 277 4.99 -18.41 -15.98
C VAL A 277 4.36 -17.04 -15.84
N SER A 278 3.04 -17.02 -15.88
CA SER A 278 2.24 -15.81 -15.74
C SER A 278 1.34 -15.92 -14.53
N TYR A 279 1.26 -14.87 -13.73
CA TYR A 279 0.28 -14.76 -12.66
C TYR A 279 -0.79 -13.76 -13.05
N THR A 280 -2.05 -14.15 -12.87
CA THR A 280 -3.19 -13.26 -13.03
C THR A 280 -3.65 -12.83 -11.65
N HIS A 281 -3.76 -11.54 -11.41
CA HIS A 281 -4.39 -11.03 -10.21
C HIS A 281 -5.41 -9.95 -10.59
N LEU A 282 -6.48 -9.92 -9.82
CA LEU A 282 -7.46 -8.86 -9.87
C LEU A 282 -6.94 -7.71 -8.99
N THR A 283 -6.75 -6.58 -9.57
CA THR A 283 -6.47 -5.33 -8.88
C THR A 283 -7.48 -4.28 -9.24
#